data_803fbeda25d89ec11333c2d019f9ef32
#
_entry.id   803fbeda25d89ec11333c2d019f9ef32
#
_cell.length_a   1.000
_cell.length_b   1.000
_cell.length_c   1.000
_cell.angle_alpha   90.00
_cell.angle_beta   90.00
_cell.angle_gamma   90.00
#
_symmetry.space_group_name_H-M   'P 1'
#
loop_
_entity.id
_entity.type
_entity.pdbx_description
1 polymer ?
#
loop_
_entity_poly.entity_id
_entity_poly.type
_entity_poly.pdbx_seq_one_letter_code
_entity_poly.pdbx_strand_id
1 'polypeptide(L)'
;MHMVRAVLPVILTFALAACSYVPRIPGVTPYRIDIQQGNYISQEMVGQLKPGMSKEQVRLTLGTPLLTDIFHADRWDYVYWREKPGEKLEQRKLTVFFEDGKLTRLDGDVVAAGPTQKPAP
;
A
#
# COMPACT_ATOMS: atom_id res chain seq x y z
N MET A 1 54.33 21.22 -17.91
CA MET A 1 53.87 20.03 -17.20
C MET A 1 53.05 20.35 -15.93
N HIS A 2 53.31 21.44 -15.20
CA HIS A 2 52.57 21.79 -13.97
C HIS A 2 51.12 22.24 -14.21
N MET A 3 50.85 22.95 -15.31
CA MET A 3 49.50 23.43 -15.65
C MET A 3 48.53 22.27 -15.93
N VAL A 4 48.94 21.20 -16.59
CA VAL A 4 48.10 20.03 -16.88
C VAL A 4 47.71 19.27 -15.60
N ARG A 5 48.63 19.23 -14.61
CA ARG A 5 48.39 18.60 -13.30
C ARG A 5 47.35 19.30 -12.46
N ALA A 6 47.22 20.63 -12.59
CA ALA A 6 46.22 21.41 -11.86
C ALA A 6 44.85 21.44 -12.57
N VAL A 7 44.83 21.37 -13.89
CA VAL A 7 43.59 21.41 -14.68
C VAL A 7 42.79 20.13 -14.56
N LEU A 8 43.47 18.99 -14.49
CA LEU A 8 42.78 17.66 -14.40
C LEU A 8 41.88 17.50 -13.18
N PRO A 9 42.29 17.82 -11.94
CA PRO A 9 41.41 17.71 -10.78
C PRO A 9 40.26 18.72 -10.81
N VAL A 10 40.44 19.90 -11.41
CA VAL A 10 39.38 20.90 -11.54
C VAL A 10 38.30 20.42 -12.52
N ILE A 11 38.66 19.82 -13.62
CA ILE A 11 37.73 19.24 -14.58
C ILE A 11 36.96 18.05 -13.93
N LEU A 12 37.65 17.23 -13.15
CA LEU A 12 37.03 16.08 -12.47
C LEU A 12 36.02 16.53 -11.41
N THR A 13 36.31 17.60 -10.64
CA THR A 13 35.35 18.14 -9.65
C THR A 13 34.12 18.75 -10.32
N PHE A 14 34.30 19.42 -11.46
CA PHE A 14 33.20 20.00 -12.23
C PHE A 14 32.30 18.87 -12.82
N ALA A 15 32.88 17.77 -13.29
CA ALA A 15 32.14 16.64 -13.83
C ALA A 15 31.29 15.94 -12.76
N LEU A 16 31.79 15.83 -11.52
CA LEU A 16 31.02 15.24 -10.42
C LEU A 16 29.86 16.16 -9.96
N ALA A 17 30.04 17.47 -10.01
CA ALA A 17 28.98 18.41 -9.65
C ALA A 17 27.85 18.46 -10.68
N ALA A 18 28.12 18.19 -11.95
CA ALA A 18 27.12 18.15 -13.01
C ALA A 18 26.07 17.03 -12.84
N CYS A 19 26.42 15.94 -12.18
CA CYS A 19 25.48 14.83 -11.92
C CYS A 19 24.36 15.18 -10.91
N SER A 20 24.53 16.22 -10.12
CA SER A 20 23.55 16.64 -9.11
C SER A 20 22.45 17.56 -9.65
N TYR A 21 22.66 18.13 -10.84
CA TYR A 21 21.72 19.06 -11.44
C TYR A 21 20.90 18.38 -12.54
N VAL A 22 19.74 17.87 -12.18
CA VAL A 22 18.73 17.44 -13.16
C VAL A 22 17.81 18.62 -13.44
N PRO A 23 17.95 19.29 -14.60
CA PRO A 23 17.08 20.41 -14.94
C PRO A 23 15.65 19.89 -15.11
N ARG A 24 14.70 20.48 -14.36
CA ARG A 24 13.30 20.29 -14.62
C ARG A 24 12.94 21.01 -15.91
N ILE A 25 12.68 20.26 -16.96
CA ILE A 25 12.26 20.81 -18.24
C ILE A 25 10.80 21.25 -18.10
N PRO A 26 10.48 22.56 -18.25
CA PRO A 26 9.10 23.02 -18.22
C PRO A 26 8.28 22.32 -19.28
N GLY A 27 7.14 21.73 -18.87
CA GLY A 27 6.25 21.02 -19.79
C GLY A 27 6.51 19.50 -19.91
N VAL A 28 7.60 18.99 -19.32
CA VAL A 28 7.85 17.55 -19.22
C VAL A 28 7.53 17.10 -17.80
N THR A 29 6.34 16.58 -17.60
CA THR A 29 5.99 15.88 -16.37
C THR A 29 6.30 14.40 -16.54
N PRO A 30 7.22 13.83 -15.74
CA PRO A 30 7.45 12.39 -15.79
C PRO A 30 6.14 11.67 -15.46
N TYR A 31 5.74 10.77 -16.34
CA TYR A 31 4.57 9.93 -16.10
C TYR A 31 4.83 9.05 -14.89
N ARG A 32 4.04 9.23 -13.84
CA ARG A 32 4.08 8.37 -12.65
C ARG A 32 2.85 7.50 -12.67
N ILE A 33 3.07 6.21 -12.56
CA ILE A 33 2.02 5.19 -12.50
C ILE A 33 1.49 5.14 -11.06
N ASP A 34 0.19 4.94 -10.92
CA ASP A 34 -0.46 4.60 -9.64
C ASP A 34 0.07 3.22 -9.20
N ILE A 35 0.76 3.17 -8.08
CA ILE A 35 1.33 1.93 -7.54
C ILE A 35 0.36 1.38 -6.51
N GLN A 36 -0.15 0.17 -6.81
CA GLN A 36 -1.04 -0.55 -5.92
C GLN A 36 -0.35 -1.83 -5.47
N GLN A 37 -0.30 -2.07 -4.18
CA GLN A 37 0.32 -3.26 -3.59
C GLN A 37 -0.57 -3.83 -2.49
N GLY A 38 -0.53 -5.16 -2.34
CA GLY A 38 -1.30 -5.86 -1.34
C GLY A 38 -2.65 -6.36 -1.86
N ASN A 39 -3.56 -6.64 -0.94
CA ASN A 39 -4.91 -7.08 -1.27
C ASN A 39 -5.81 -5.88 -1.56
N TYR A 40 -6.08 -5.61 -2.83
CA TYR A 40 -7.06 -4.58 -3.19
C TYR A 40 -8.45 -4.96 -2.69
N ILE A 41 -8.99 -4.16 -1.79
CA ILE A 41 -10.32 -4.35 -1.22
C ILE A 41 -11.12 -3.07 -1.41
N SER A 42 -12.24 -3.19 -2.14
CA SER A 42 -13.20 -2.11 -2.28
C SER A 42 -14.29 -2.20 -1.21
N GLN A 43 -14.94 -1.07 -0.94
CA GLN A 43 -16.09 -1.06 -0.04
C GLN A 43 -17.24 -1.92 -0.55
N GLU A 44 -17.38 -2.05 -1.87
CA GLU A 44 -18.36 -2.93 -2.49
C GLU A 44 -18.11 -4.39 -2.15
N MET A 45 -16.85 -4.85 -2.23
CA MET A 45 -16.46 -6.21 -1.84
C MET A 45 -16.74 -6.47 -0.36
N VAL A 46 -16.44 -5.50 0.50
CA VAL A 46 -16.75 -5.60 1.94
C VAL A 46 -18.26 -5.61 2.18
N GLY A 47 -19.04 -4.85 1.40
CA GLY A 47 -20.50 -4.83 1.48
C GLY A 47 -21.17 -6.17 1.09
N GLN A 48 -20.48 -7.03 0.33
CA GLN A 48 -20.96 -8.35 -0.02
C GLN A 48 -20.75 -9.37 1.11
N LEU A 49 -19.90 -9.09 2.08
CA LEU A 49 -19.63 -9.95 3.21
C LEU A 49 -20.81 -9.94 4.19
N LYS A 50 -21.22 -11.13 4.58
CA LYS A 50 -22.32 -11.34 5.53
C LYS A 50 -21.84 -12.21 6.69
N PRO A 51 -22.24 -11.91 7.93
CA PRO A 51 -22.00 -12.81 9.05
C PRO A 51 -22.48 -14.23 8.74
N GLY A 52 -21.72 -15.23 9.13
CA GLY A 52 -22.00 -16.63 8.85
C GLY A 52 -21.42 -17.20 7.56
N MET A 53 -20.80 -16.36 6.72
CA MET A 53 -20.06 -16.83 5.54
C MET A 53 -18.89 -17.73 5.95
N SER A 54 -18.64 -18.78 5.17
CA SER A 54 -17.47 -19.65 5.36
C SER A 54 -16.18 -18.95 4.94
N LYS A 55 -15.04 -19.44 5.44
CA LYS A 55 -13.69 -18.96 5.01
C LYS A 55 -13.52 -19.00 3.48
N GLU A 56 -14.04 -20.04 2.84
CA GLU A 56 -14.01 -20.20 1.39
C GLU A 56 -14.78 -19.09 0.67
N GLN A 57 -15.98 -18.77 1.14
CA GLN A 57 -16.81 -17.71 0.56
C GLN A 57 -16.15 -16.33 0.72
N VAL A 58 -15.56 -16.07 1.89
CA VAL A 58 -14.81 -14.83 2.13
C VAL A 58 -13.59 -14.74 1.20
N ARG A 59 -12.87 -15.87 1.00
CA ARG A 59 -11.74 -15.94 0.08
C ARG A 59 -12.13 -15.69 -1.38
N LEU A 60 -13.30 -16.19 -1.79
CA LEU A 60 -13.81 -15.93 -3.14
C LEU A 60 -14.18 -14.46 -3.35
N THR A 61 -14.63 -13.77 -2.31
CA THR A 61 -15.04 -12.37 -2.38
C THR A 61 -13.85 -11.42 -2.28
N LEU A 62 -12.96 -11.61 -1.30
CA LEU A 62 -11.84 -10.72 -0.99
C LEU A 62 -10.50 -11.17 -1.59
N GLY A 63 -10.43 -12.41 -2.07
CA GLY A 63 -9.16 -13.02 -2.46
C GLY A 63 -8.44 -13.68 -1.28
N THR A 64 -7.24 -14.21 -1.54
CA THR A 64 -6.39 -14.81 -0.51
C THR A 64 -5.75 -13.72 0.34
N PRO A 65 -5.87 -13.76 1.68
CA PRO A 65 -5.25 -12.76 2.55
C PRO A 65 -3.74 -12.82 2.44
N LEU A 66 -3.11 -11.65 2.51
CA LEU A 66 -1.65 -11.53 2.46
C LEU A 66 -1.00 -12.06 3.75
N LEU A 67 -1.65 -11.84 4.87
CA LEU A 67 -1.19 -12.22 6.19
C LEU A 67 -2.21 -13.16 6.83
N THR A 68 -1.78 -14.38 7.10
CA THR A 68 -2.48 -15.33 7.95
C THR A 68 -1.58 -15.64 9.14
N ASP A 69 -2.07 -15.35 10.34
CA ASP A 69 -1.36 -15.72 11.55
C ASP A 69 -1.56 -17.22 11.82
N ILE A 70 -0.47 -17.97 11.87
CA ILE A 70 -0.51 -19.40 12.17
C ILE A 70 -0.97 -19.68 13.61
N PHE A 71 -0.82 -18.71 14.52
CA PHE A 71 -1.26 -18.82 15.91
C PHE A 71 -2.73 -18.42 16.09
N HIS A 72 -3.28 -17.65 15.14
CA HIS A 72 -4.67 -17.18 15.13
C HIS A 72 -5.31 -17.49 13.78
N ALA A 73 -5.54 -18.78 13.52
CA ALA A 73 -6.12 -19.27 12.26
C ALA A 73 -7.52 -18.69 11.97
N ASP A 74 -8.15 -18.11 12.98
CA ASP A 74 -9.47 -17.50 12.90
C ASP A 74 -9.44 -15.99 12.65
N ARG A 75 -8.26 -15.47 12.32
CA ARG A 75 -8.06 -14.07 11.97
C ARG A 75 -7.31 -13.96 10.65
N TRP A 76 -7.88 -13.20 9.71
CA TRP A 76 -7.25 -12.86 8.45
C TRP A 76 -7.06 -11.36 8.34
N ASP A 77 -5.84 -10.94 8.04
CA ASP A 77 -5.50 -9.54 7.84
C ASP A 77 -5.25 -9.26 6.36
N TYR A 78 -6.03 -8.35 5.81
CA TYR A 78 -5.89 -7.82 4.47
C TYR A 78 -5.28 -6.44 4.56
N VAL A 79 -4.19 -6.21 3.87
CA VAL A 79 -3.50 -4.92 3.86
C VAL A 79 -3.32 -4.47 2.43
N TYR A 80 -3.65 -3.23 2.18
CA TYR A 80 -3.60 -2.60 0.87
C TYR A 80 -2.88 -1.26 0.94
N TRP A 81 -1.96 -1.04 0.03
CA TRP A 81 -1.27 0.23 -0.14
C TRP A 81 -1.55 0.79 -1.52
N ARG A 82 -1.80 2.08 -1.55
CA ARG A 82 -1.98 2.83 -2.77
C ARG A 82 -1.16 4.11 -2.71
N GLU A 83 -0.31 4.30 -3.69
CA GLU A 83 0.45 5.52 -3.88
C GLU A 83 0.04 6.15 -5.22
N LYS A 84 -0.63 7.29 -5.15
CA LYS A 84 -0.93 8.12 -6.31
C LYS A 84 0.13 9.19 -6.48
N PRO A 85 0.47 9.54 -7.72
CA PRO A 85 1.40 10.63 -7.99
C PRO A 85 0.95 11.94 -7.33
N GLY A 86 1.79 12.49 -6.43
CA GLY A 86 1.51 13.73 -5.72
C GLY A 86 0.61 13.63 -4.50
N GLU A 87 0.09 12.45 -4.18
CA GLU A 87 -0.66 12.16 -2.96
C GLU A 87 0.22 11.40 -1.95
N LYS A 88 -0.19 11.42 -0.68
CA LYS A 88 0.47 10.62 0.35
C LYS A 88 0.12 9.14 0.15
N LEU A 89 1.06 8.27 0.52
CA LEU A 89 0.82 6.84 0.60
C LEU A 89 -0.42 6.55 1.46
N GLU A 90 -1.44 5.97 0.86
CA GLU A 90 -2.65 5.53 1.55
C GLU A 90 -2.52 4.05 1.88
N GLN A 91 -2.58 3.74 3.16
CA GLN A 91 -2.62 2.37 3.66
C GLN A 91 -4.01 2.11 4.22
N ARG A 92 -4.60 1.01 3.80
CA ARG A 92 -5.88 0.52 4.32
C ARG A 92 -5.72 -0.90 4.85
N LYS A 93 -6.38 -1.17 5.95
CA LYS A 93 -6.38 -2.47 6.59
C LYS A 93 -7.81 -2.95 6.81
N LEU A 94 -8.05 -4.23 6.54
CA LEU A 94 -9.26 -4.93 6.91
C LEU A 94 -8.88 -6.21 7.64
N THR A 95 -9.42 -6.39 8.83
CA THR A 95 -9.28 -7.61 9.62
C THR A 95 -10.60 -8.35 9.65
N VAL A 96 -10.55 -9.62 9.32
CA VAL A 96 -11.70 -10.52 9.27
C VAL A 96 -11.56 -11.54 10.38
N PHE A 97 -12.57 -11.65 11.23
CA PHE A 97 -12.61 -12.59 12.34
C PHE A 97 -13.60 -13.73 12.05
N PHE A 98 -13.16 -14.94 12.33
CA PHE A 98 -13.95 -16.16 12.18
C PHE A 98 -14.13 -16.84 13.53
N GLU A 99 -15.29 -17.44 13.73
CA GLU A 99 -15.57 -18.40 14.81
C GLU A 99 -16.16 -19.66 14.20
N ASP A 100 -15.63 -20.82 14.56
CA ASP A 100 -16.03 -22.10 13.98
C ASP A 100 -16.02 -22.13 12.44
N GLY A 101 -15.05 -21.43 11.83
CA GLY A 101 -14.90 -21.33 10.39
C GLY A 101 -15.89 -20.40 9.68
N LYS A 102 -16.68 -19.64 10.44
CA LYS A 102 -17.68 -18.69 9.93
C LYS A 102 -17.33 -17.27 10.29
N LEU A 103 -17.58 -16.35 9.36
CA LEU A 103 -17.37 -14.92 9.54
C LEU A 103 -18.28 -14.40 10.67
N THR A 104 -17.67 -13.77 11.68
CA THR A 104 -18.40 -13.14 12.80
C THR A 104 -18.28 -11.64 12.79
N ARG A 105 -17.07 -11.11 12.55
CA ARG A 105 -16.81 -9.67 12.65
C ARG A 105 -15.80 -9.21 11.61
N LEU A 106 -16.00 -7.96 11.16
CA LEU A 106 -15.07 -7.21 10.33
C LEU A 106 -14.58 -6.00 11.12
N ASP A 107 -13.30 -5.69 11.02
CA ASP A 107 -12.70 -4.50 11.64
C ASP A 107 -11.71 -3.88 10.65
N GLY A 108 -11.66 -2.55 10.57
CA GLY A 108 -10.69 -1.84 9.75
C GLY A 108 -11.24 -0.60 9.05
N ASP A 109 -10.36 0.04 8.29
CA ASP A 109 -10.62 1.33 7.64
C ASP A 109 -11.53 1.22 6.40
N VAL A 110 -11.73 0.01 5.90
CA VAL A 110 -12.52 -0.26 4.67
C VAL A 110 -13.97 -0.64 5.01
N VAL A 111 -14.32 -0.73 6.29
CA VAL A 111 -15.69 -1.05 6.70
C VAL A 111 -16.61 0.05 6.21
N ALA A 112 -17.61 -0.31 5.39
CA ALA A 112 -18.66 0.61 4.97
C ALA A 112 -19.22 1.31 6.22
N ALA A 113 -19.45 2.63 6.13
CA ALA A 113 -19.98 3.44 7.22
C ALA A 113 -21.38 2.95 7.66
N GLY A 114 -21.38 1.85 8.38
CA GLY A 114 -22.44 1.50 9.30
C GLY A 114 -22.20 2.25 10.60
N PRO A 115 -23.18 2.38 11.52
CA PRO A 115 -23.06 3.22 12.68
C PRO A 115 -21.77 2.91 13.43
N THR A 116 -20.97 3.93 13.55
CA THR A 116 -19.62 4.00 14.11
C THR A 116 -19.52 3.20 15.40
N GLN A 117 -18.98 2.00 15.36
CA GLN A 117 -18.46 1.42 16.59
C GLN A 117 -17.12 2.09 16.87
N LYS A 118 -17.20 3.09 17.76
CA LYS A 118 -16.09 3.75 18.43
C LYS A 118 -15.13 2.67 18.97
N PRO A 119 -13.81 2.75 18.71
CA PRO A 119 -12.87 1.86 19.37
C PRO A 119 -13.04 1.98 20.90
N ALA A 120 -13.25 0.85 21.54
CA ALA A 120 -13.25 0.76 22.99
C ALA A 120 -11.85 1.10 23.53
N PRO A 121 -11.72 1.78 24.65
CA PRO A 121 -10.47 2.21 25.26
C PRO A 121 -9.56 1.04 25.63
#